data_a2d81c737060fd64a2a1e7a4da787392
#
_entry.id   a2d81c737060fd64a2a1e7a4da787392
#
_cell.length_a   1.000
_cell.length_b   1.000
_cell.length_c   1.000
_cell.angle_alpha   90.00
_cell.angle_beta   90.00
_cell.angle_gamma   90.00
#
_symmetry.space_group_name_H-M   'P 1'
#
loop_
_entity.id
_entity.type
_entity.pdbx_description
1 polymer ?
#
loop_
_entity_poly.entity_id
_entity_poly.type
_entity_poly.pdbx_seq_one_letter_code
_entity_poly.pdbx_strand_id
1 'polypeptide(L)'
;MNRIKRQRIDDRTTTKFEHLSNDIMYEFFEYLDQYNIYESFYPLNTRFQDLICASTLPFHIGRVSISKPTFDRFYDDIILKNMHRISSLVLAEPLNIFYIPLLLQNTSKFAQLKSVTFFYIDLNYVKNTLNCLVFSRTLCSLAIQSTNVQCITNTTEFYQSIFQLS
;
A
#
# COMPACT_ATOMS: atom_id res chain seq x y z
N MET A 1 46.78 -0.29 -40.86
CA MET A 1 45.86 0.64 -40.17
C MET A 1 44.46 0.06 -40.25
N ASN A 2 44.10 -0.82 -39.30
CA ASN A 2 42.84 -1.57 -39.32
C ASN A 2 41.73 -0.70 -38.71
N ARG A 3 40.79 -0.24 -39.53
CA ARG A 3 39.53 0.39 -39.07
C ARG A 3 38.60 -0.70 -38.55
N ILE A 4 38.43 -0.75 -37.23
CA ILE A 4 37.39 -1.54 -36.59
C ILE A 4 36.05 -0.92 -36.99
N LYS A 5 35.30 -1.60 -37.84
CA LYS A 5 33.90 -1.26 -38.14
C LYS A 5 33.09 -1.54 -36.85
N ARG A 6 32.69 -0.50 -36.14
CA ARG A 6 31.64 -0.63 -35.11
C ARG A 6 30.35 -1.09 -35.79
N GLN A 7 29.98 -2.32 -35.55
CA GLN A 7 28.69 -2.85 -35.92
C GLN A 7 27.64 -1.98 -35.20
N ARG A 8 26.80 -1.32 -35.97
CA ARG A 8 25.54 -0.72 -35.41
C ARG A 8 24.68 -1.90 -34.94
N ILE A 9 24.50 -2.04 -33.64
CA ILE A 9 23.50 -2.93 -33.07
C ILE A 9 22.16 -2.41 -33.59
N ASP A 10 21.49 -3.21 -34.37
CA ASP A 10 20.17 -2.87 -34.91
C ASP A 10 19.19 -2.75 -33.74
N ASP A 11 18.69 -1.56 -33.51
CA ASP A 11 17.79 -1.20 -32.40
C ASP A 11 16.45 -1.95 -32.45
N ARG A 12 16.23 -2.75 -33.49
CA ARG A 12 15.01 -3.53 -33.74
C ARG A 12 14.92 -4.86 -32.98
N THR A 13 16.02 -5.30 -32.34
CA THR A 13 16.05 -6.60 -31.65
C THR A 13 16.05 -6.48 -30.12
N THR A 14 16.11 -5.27 -29.56
CA THR A 14 16.11 -5.08 -28.13
C THR A 14 14.67 -5.06 -27.62
N THR A 15 14.26 -6.11 -26.95
CA THR A 15 12.96 -6.15 -26.26
C THR A 15 13.02 -5.13 -25.12
N LYS A 16 12.16 -4.13 -25.17
CA LYS A 16 11.99 -3.14 -24.08
C LYS A 16 11.02 -3.70 -23.04
N PHE A 17 11.18 -3.24 -21.81
CA PHE A 17 10.30 -3.63 -20.71
C PHE A 17 8.82 -3.33 -21.03
N GLU A 18 8.55 -2.23 -21.71
CA GLU A 18 7.22 -1.84 -22.16
C GLU A 18 6.60 -2.79 -23.20
N HIS A 19 7.38 -3.71 -23.77
CA HIS A 19 6.88 -4.70 -24.74
C HIS A 19 6.46 -6.02 -24.09
N LEU A 20 6.68 -6.19 -22.79
CA LEU A 20 6.23 -7.37 -22.05
C LEU A 20 4.71 -7.48 -22.06
N SER A 21 4.19 -8.70 -22.03
CA SER A 21 2.75 -8.92 -21.94
C SER A 21 2.18 -8.43 -20.59
N ASN A 22 0.88 -8.17 -20.55
CA ASN A 22 0.24 -7.73 -19.32
C ASN A 22 0.35 -8.80 -18.21
N ASP A 23 0.29 -10.09 -18.58
CA ASP A 23 0.40 -11.20 -17.61
C ASP A 23 1.75 -11.19 -16.90
N ILE A 24 2.84 -11.01 -17.67
CA ILE A 24 4.19 -10.89 -17.08
C ILE A 24 4.29 -9.65 -16.20
N MET A 25 3.65 -8.54 -16.59
CA MET A 25 3.62 -7.34 -15.75
C MET A 25 2.88 -7.56 -14.44
N TYR A 26 1.75 -8.29 -14.45
CA TYR A 26 1.03 -8.63 -13.23
C TYR A 26 1.82 -9.56 -12.33
N GLU A 27 2.48 -10.59 -12.88
CA GLU A 27 3.40 -11.43 -12.10
C GLU A 27 4.49 -10.59 -11.44
N PHE A 28 5.05 -9.61 -12.16
CA PHE A 28 6.06 -8.71 -11.60
C PHE A 28 5.50 -7.83 -10.48
N PHE A 29 4.27 -7.33 -10.64
CA PHE A 29 3.62 -6.49 -9.63
C PHE A 29 3.29 -7.25 -8.33
N GLU A 30 3.14 -8.58 -8.35
CA GLU A 30 2.93 -9.37 -7.14
C GLU A 30 4.09 -9.31 -6.15
N TYR A 31 5.31 -9.04 -6.63
CA TYR A 31 6.53 -8.95 -5.80
C TYR A 31 6.82 -7.53 -5.29
N LEU A 32 6.02 -6.54 -5.68
CA LEU A 32 6.22 -5.14 -5.31
C LEU A 32 5.06 -4.64 -4.44
N ASP A 33 5.35 -3.72 -3.51
CA ASP A 33 4.27 -2.99 -2.86
C ASP A 33 3.67 -1.94 -3.81
N GLN A 34 2.43 -1.55 -3.53
CA GLN A 34 1.67 -0.67 -4.43
C GLN A 34 2.26 0.71 -4.59
N TYR A 35 2.97 1.21 -3.59
CA TYR A 35 3.64 2.50 -3.72
C TYR A 35 4.84 2.40 -4.67
N ASN A 36 5.64 1.35 -4.58
CA ASN A 36 6.76 1.12 -5.49
C ASN A 36 6.28 0.92 -6.93
N ILE A 37 5.17 0.22 -7.12
CA ILE A 37 4.53 0.10 -8.43
C ILE A 37 4.11 1.48 -8.95
N TYR A 38 3.44 2.28 -8.12
CA TYR A 38 3.00 3.62 -8.49
C TYR A 38 4.17 4.53 -8.85
N GLU A 39 5.17 4.62 -7.98
CA GLU A 39 6.32 5.48 -8.19
C GLU A 39 7.13 5.12 -9.43
N SER A 40 7.29 3.81 -9.69
CA SER A 40 8.14 3.32 -10.77
C SER A 40 7.44 3.26 -12.12
N PHE A 41 6.17 2.96 -12.17
CA PHE A 41 5.47 2.64 -13.43
C PHE A 41 4.39 3.64 -13.82
N TYR A 42 3.70 4.25 -12.86
CA TYR A 42 2.61 5.17 -13.16
C TYR A 42 3.03 6.40 -14.01
N PRO A 43 4.23 6.98 -13.83
CA PRO A 43 4.70 8.10 -14.63
C PRO A 43 5.15 7.73 -16.05
N LEU A 44 5.35 6.43 -16.35
CA LEU A 44 5.98 6.02 -17.61
C LEU A 44 5.08 6.24 -18.82
N ASN A 45 3.85 5.75 -18.78
CA ASN A 45 2.86 5.93 -19.85
C ASN A 45 1.46 5.47 -19.42
N THR A 46 0.47 5.75 -20.27
CA THR A 46 -0.94 5.42 -20.03
C THR A 46 -1.20 3.91 -19.90
N ARG A 47 -0.46 3.06 -20.61
CA ARG A 47 -0.60 1.61 -20.49
C ARG A 47 -0.32 1.13 -19.06
N PHE A 48 0.75 1.63 -18.42
CA PHE A 48 1.03 1.26 -17.03
C PHE A 48 0.01 1.83 -16.06
N GLN A 49 -0.49 3.04 -16.31
CA GLN A 49 -1.58 3.61 -15.52
C GLN A 49 -2.81 2.71 -15.58
N ASP A 50 -3.20 2.27 -16.77
CA ASP A 50 -4.34 1.38 -16.98
C ASP A 50 -4.11 0.02 -16.30
N LEU A 51 -2.92 -0.57 -16.42
CA LEU A 51 -2.56 -1.83 -15.75
C LEU A 51 -2.68 -1.73 -14.23
N ILE A 52 -2.17 -0.67 -13.64
CA ILE A 52 -2.24 -0.45 -12.18
C ILE A 52 -3.67 -0.25 -11.71
N CYS A 53 -4.47 0.55 -12.45
CA CYS A 53 -5.86 0.83 -12.12
C CYS A 53 -6.80 -0.36 -12.38
N ALA A 54 -6.58 -1.12 -13.46
CA ALA A 54 -7.41 -2.26 -13.84
C ALA A 54 -7.00 -3.59 -13.19
N SER A 55 -5.85 -3.64 -12.52
CA SER A 55 -5.37 -4.86 -11.86
C SER A 55 -6.42 -5.43 -10.91
N THR A 56 -6.61 -6.73 -10.95
CA THR A 56 -7.47 -7.49 -10.00
C THR A 56 -6.70 -8.02 -8.79
N LEU A 57 -5.38 -7.79 -8.75
CA LEU A 57 -4.52 -8.24 -7.66
C LEU A 57 -4.92 -7.61 -6.32
N PRO A 58 -4.76 -8.33 -5.21
CA PRO A 58 -4.94 -7.78 -3.87
C PRO A 58 -4.06 -6.54 -3.69
N PHE A 59 -4.64 -5.52 -3.08
CA PHE A 59 -3.96 -4.24 -2.91
C PHE A 59 -3.35 -4.17 -1.51
N HIS A 60 -2.03 -4.10 -1.44
CA HIS A 60 -1.29 -4.01 -0.18
C HIS A 60 -0.67 -2.63 -0.03
N ILE A 61 -1.07 -1.90 1.01
CA ILE A 61 -0.41 -0.65 1.37
C ILE A 61 0.63 -0.99 2.43
N GLY A 62 1.89 -0.95 2.01
CA GLY A 62 3.04 -1.26 2.83
C GLY A 62 3.52 -0.07 3.68
N ARG A 63 4.70 -0.25 4.24
CA ARG A 63 5.39 0.75 5.06
C ARG A 63 6.00 1.82 4.14
N VAL A 64 5.31 2.95 4.01
CA VAL A 64 5.71 4.00 3.07
C VAL A 64 6.31 5.17 3.82
N SER A 65 7.58 5.50 3.50
CA SER A 65 8.26 6.70 3.99
C SER A 65 8.33 7.73 2.86
N ILE A 66 7.26 8.47 2.67
CA ILE A 66 7.13 9.46 1.58
C ILE A 66 6.71 10.82 2.11
N SER A 67 7.00 11.87 1.34
CA SER A 67 6.55 13.21 1.67
C SER A 67 5.02 13.33 1.58
N LYS A 68 4.45 14.27 2.34
CA LYS A 68 3.01 14.53 2.29
C LYS A 68 2.49 14.79 0.86
N PRO A 69 3.10 15.69 0.04
CA PRO A 69 2.61 15.94 -1.32
C PRO A 69 2.65 14.71 -2.23
N THR A 70 3.61 13.82 -2.02
CA THR A 70 3.71 12.56 -2.78
C THR A 70 2.63 11.58 -2.36
N PHE A 71 2.35 11.50 -1.06
CA PHE A 71 1.26 10.67 -0.57
C PHE A 71 -0.10 11.17 -1.05
N ASP A 72 -0.36 12.47 -0.98
CA ASP A 72 -1.62 13.05 -1.42
C ASP A 72 -1.91 12.66 -2.88
N ARG A 73 -0.91 12.73 -3.77
CA ARG A 73 -1.05 12.26 -5.16
C ARG A 73 -1.30 10.75 -5.25
N PHE A 74 -0.53 9.94 -4.53
CA PHE A 74 -0.73 8.49 -4.50
C PHE A 74 -2.11 8.11 -3.96
N TYR A 75 -2.58 8.83 -2.95
CA TYR A 75 -3.92 8.65 -2.39
C TYR A 75 -5.01 8.94 -3.41
N ASP A 76 -4.95 10.09 -4.09
CA ASP A 76 -5.97 10.51 -5.06
C ASP A 76 -5.94 9.65 -6.33
N ASP A 77 -4.76 9.36 -6.84
CA ASP A 77 -4.58 8.63 -8.09
C ASP A 77 -4.92 7.14 -7.95
N ILE A 78 -4.55 6.53 -6.83
CA ILE A 78 -4.54 5.07 -6.67
C ILE A 78 -5.40 4.61 -5.50
N ILE A 79 -5.12 5.07 -4.26
CA ILE A 79 -5.75 4.50 -3.07
C ILE A 79 -7.26 4.71 -3.12
N LEU A 80 -7.70 5.94 -3.35
CA LEU A 80 -9.12 6.31 -3.34
C LEU A 80 -9.94 5.50 -4.35
N LYS A 81 -9.37 5.23 -5.51
CA LYS A 81 -10.02 4.45 -6.58
C LYS A 81 -10.06 2.95 -6.30
N ASN A 82 -9.13 2.45 -5.48
CA ASN A 82 -8.91 1.02 -5.24
C ASN A 82 -9.23 0.58 -3.79
N MET A 83 -9.86 1.43 -2.97
CA MET A 83 -10.18 1.10 -1.58
C MET A 83 -10.92 -0.23 -1.41
N HIS A 84 -11.82 -0.55 -2.32
CA HIS A 84 -12.59 -1.80 -2.31
C HIS A 84 -11.72 -3.06 -2.48
N ARG A 85 -10.49 -2.92 -2.99
CA ARG A 85 -9.53 -4.01 -3.24
C ARG A 85 -8.43 -4.09 -2.17
N ILE A 86 -8.35 -3.10 -1.27
CA ILE A 86 -7.31 -3.10 -0.23
C ILE A 86 -7.55 -4.28 0.70
N SER A 87 -6.60 -5.20 0.71
CA SER A 87 -6.63 -6.41 1.53
C SER A 87 -5.71 -6.33 2.75
N SER A 88 -4.69 -5.47 2.70
CA SER A 88 -3.73 -5.29 3.79
C SER A 88 -3.32 -3.84 3.93
N LEU A 89 -3.27 -3.38 5.18
CA LEU A 89 -2.78 -2.05 5.58
C LEU A 89 -1.63 -2.20 6.57
N VAL A 90 -0.51 -1.55 6.29
CA VAL A 90 0.59 -1.39 7.24
C VAL A 90 0.71 0.07 7.62
N LEU A 91 0.42 0.38 8.87
CA LEU A 91 0.43 1.72 9.42
C LEU A 91 1.67 1.88 10.32
N ALA A 92 2.54 2.83 10.02
CA ALA A 92 3.80 3.04 10.74
C ALA A 92 4.09 4.53 10.97
N GLU A 93 4.69 4.89 12.13
CA GLU A 93 5.22 6.23 12.37
C GLU A 93 6.56 6.45 11.61
N PRO A 94 6.94 7.72 11.37
CA PRO A 94 6.33 8.98 11.82
C PRO A 94 5.36 9.61 10.82
N LEU A 95 5.25 9.12 9.59
CA LEU A 95 4.54 9.82 8.53
C LEU A 95 3.04 9.51 8.46
N ASN A 96 2.61 8.41 9.07
CA ASN A 96 1.24 7.95 8.96
C ASN A 96 0.23 8.70 9.83
N ILE A 97 0.67 9.54 10.77
CA ILE A 97 -0.23 10.35 11.63
C ILE A 97 -1.19 11.20 10.80
N PHE A 98 -0.72 11.75 9.67
CA PHE A 98 -1.55 12.55 8.78
C PHE A 98 -2.45 11.72 7.87
N TYR A 99 -2.08 10.46 7.59
CA TYR A 99 -2.75 9.62 6.61
C TYR A 99 -3.76 8.67 7.24
N ILE A 100 -3.52 8.28 8.48
CA ILE A 100 -4.45 7.42 9.22
C ILE A 100 -5.86 8.00 9.26
N PRO A 101 -6.09 9.28 9.64
CA PRO A 101 -7.43 9.86 9.61
C PRO A 101 -8.06 9.84 8.23
N LEU A 102 -7.27 10.09 7.18
CA LEU A 102 -7.76 10.10 5.80
C LEU A 102 -8.20 8.70 5.32
N LEU A 103 -7.44 7.67 5.67
CA LEU A 103 -7.79 6.28 5.40
C LEU A 103 -9.03 5.87 6.22
N LEU A 104 -9.08 6.26 7.49
CA LEU A 104 -10.16 5.89 8.41
C LEU A 104 -11.52 6.52 8.06
N GLN A 105 -11.54 7.72 7.50
CA GLN A 105 -12.77 8.34 7.00
C GLN A 105 -13.48 7.50 5.94
N ASN A 106 -12.78 6.57 5.33
CA ASN A 106 -13.27 5.74 4.24
C ASN A 106 -13.31 4.24 4.58
N THR A 107 -13.31 3.86 5.85
CA THR A 107 -13.28 2.45 6.29
C THR A 107 -14.42 1.60 5.72
N SER A 108 -15.58 2.19 5.51
CA SER A 108 -16.73 1.51 4.88
C SER A 108 -16.47 1.07 3.43
N LYS A 109 -15.46 1.65 2.79
CA LYS A 109 -15.06 1.31 1.42
C LYS A 109 -14.06 0.15 1.36
N PHE A 110 -13.48 -0.28 2.49
CA PHE A 110 -12.53 -1.40 2.56
C PHE A 110 -13.23 -2.76 2.57
N ALA A 111 -13.89 -3.10 1.47
CA ALA A 111 -14.71 -4.30 1.38
C ALA A 111 -13.90 -5.62 1.50
N GLN A 112 -12.60 -5.59 1.26
CA GLN A 112 -11.72 -6.77 1.24
C GLN A 112 -10.59 -6.73 2.28
N LEU A 113 -10.62 -5.79 3.23
CA LEU A 113 -9.57 -5.64 4.22
C LEU A 113 -9.49 -6.85 5.15
N LYS A 114 -8.42 -7.62 5.06
CA LYS A 114 -8.16 -8.84 5.83
C LYS A 114 -7.11 -8.66 6.92
N SER A 115 -6.17 -7.74 6.73
CA SER A 115 -5.03 -7.57 7.62
C SER A 115 -4.73 -6.11 7.89
N VAL A 116 -4.48 -5.79 9.17
CA VAL A 116 -3.96 -4.48 9.59
C VAL A 116 -2.76 -4.71 10.49
N THR A 117 -1.67 -4.00 10.22
CA THR A 117 -0.45 -4.05 11.03
C THR A 117 -0.07 -2.64 11.46
N PHE A 118 0.12 -2.45 12.75
CA PHE A 118 0.60 -1.21 13.34
C PHE A 118 2.07 -1.35 13.74
N PHE A 119 2.93 -0.47 13.22
CA PHE A 119 4.33 -0.40 13.60
C PHE A 119 4.64 0.93 14.29
N TYR A 120 5.12 0.87 15.54
CA TYR A 120 5.63 2.02 16.29
C TYR A 120 4.63 3.18 16.41
N ILE A 121 3.33 2.90 16.42
CA ILE A 121 2.26 3.89 16.54
C ILE A 121 1.85 4.03 18.01
N ASP A 122 1.52 5.25 18.42
CA ASP A 122 0.94 5.51 19.73
C ASP A 122 -0.38 4.73 19.90
N LEU A 123 -0.55 4.13 21.09
CA LEU A 123 -1.69 3.25 21.38
C LEU A 123 -3.04 3.97 21.33
N ASN A 124 -3.07 5.28 21.60
CA ASN A 124 -4.31 6.05 21.43
C ASN A 124 -4.74 6.12 19.96
N TYR A 125 -3.79 6.24 19.02
CA TYR A 125 -4.08 6.16 17.59
C TYR A 125 -4.54 4.76 17.20
N VAL A 126 -3.92 3.71 17.75
CA VAL A 126 -4.35 2.32 17.51
C VAL A 126 -5.80 2.15 17.96
N LYS A 127 -6.15 2.60 19.18
CA LYS A 127 -7.52 2.52 19.72
C LYS A 127 -8.53 3.24 18.81
N ASN A 128 -8.24 4.46 18.40
CA ASN A 128 -9.10 5.23 17.52
C ASN A 128 -9.29 4.55 16.16
N THR A 129 -8.20 4.00 15.62
CA THR A 129 -8.22 3.26 14.33
C THR A 129 -9.06 2.00 14.45
N LEU A 130 -8.89 1.23 15.52
CA LEU A 130 -9.66 0.02 15.77
C LEU A 130 -11.16 0.32 15.87
N ASN A 131 -11.55 1.37 16.59
CA ASN A 131 -12.95 1.79 16.67
C ASN A 131 -13.57 2.08 15.29
N CYS A 132 -12.79 2.60 14.34
CA CYS A 132 -13.25 2.81 12.97
C CYS A 132 -13.30 1.50 12.16
N LEU A 133 -12.46 0.51 12.49
CA LEU A 133 -12.38 -0.78 11.80
C LEU A 133 -13.37 -1.83 12.32
N VAL A 134 -14.05 -1.59 13.44
CA VAL A 134 -15.06 -2.50 14.04
C VAL A 134 -16.12 -2.93 13.01
N PHE A 135 -16.41 -2.11 12.03
CA PHE A 135 -17.40 -2.40 11.00
C PHE A 135 -16.87 -3.24 9.82
N SER A 136 -15.56 -3.56 9.81
CA SER A 136 -14.97 -4.40 8.76
C SER A 136 -15.18 -5.88 9.08
N ARG A 137 -16.20 -6.48 8.46
CA ARG A 137 -16.55 -7.91 8.65
C ARG A 137 -15.50 -8.87 8.03
N THR A 138 -14.53 -8.37 7.32
CA THR A 138 -13.53 -9.16 6.59
C THR A 138 -12.19 -9.20 7.29
N LEU A 139 -11.99 -8.43 8.37
CA LEU A 139 -10.72 -8.36 9.08
C LEU A 139 -10.45 -9.67 9.83
N CYS A 140 -9.38 -10.37 9.43
CA CYS A 140 -8.98 -11.67 9.99
C CYS A 140 -7.66 -11.60 10.76
N SER A 141 -6.87 -10.54 10.57
CA SER A 141 -5.53 -10.43 11.15
C SER A 141 -5.26 -9.02 11.65
N LEU A 142 -4.81 -8.95 12.89
CA LEU A 142 -4.39 -7.71 13.53
C LEU A 142 -3.01 -7.92 14.18
N ALA A 143 -2.02 -7.12 13.79
CA ALA A 143 -0.70 -7.13 14.41
C ALA A 143 -0.36 -5.73 14.93
N ILE A 144 0.18 -5.67 16.15
CA ILE A 144 0.57 -4.42 16.79
C ILE A 144 2.00 -4.57 17.30
N GLN A 145 2.90 -3.77 16.76
CA GLN A 145 4.28 -3.68 17.22
C GLN A 145 4.53 -2.28 17.78
N SER A 146 4.52 -2.15 19.10
CA SER A 146 4.77 -0.89 19.80
C SER A 146 6.19 -0.82 20.36
N THR A 147 6.77 0.38 20.40
CA THR A 147 8.07 0.64 21.05
C THR A 147 7.93 0.90 22.55
N ASN A 148 6.77 1.33 23.03
CA ASN A 148 6.55 1.74 24.41
C ASN A 148 5.28 1.10 24.99
N VAL A 149 5.45 -0.05 25.63
CA VAL A 149 4.40 -0.68 26.45
C VAL A 149 4.10 0.12 27.72
N GLN A 150 4.96 1.06 28.10
CA GLN A 150 4.87 1.78 29.38
C GLN A 150 3.80 2.89 29.45
N CYS A 151 3.20 3.28 28.33
CA CYS A 151 2.18 4.34 28.31
C CYS A 151 0.72 3.84 28.29
N ILE A 152 0.47 2.55 28.51
CA ILE A 152 -0.91 2.06 28.61
C ILE A 152 -1.38 2.27 30.06
N THR A 153 -2.01 3.39 30.32
CA THR A 153 -2.68 3.67 31.60
C THR A 153 -3.86 2.73 31.87
N ASN A 154 -4.38 2.05 30.85
CA ASN A 154 -5.43 1.07 30.99
C ASN A 154 -5.35 -0.07 29.94
N THR A 155 -4.44 -1.01 30.21
CA THR A 155 -4.23 -2.21 29.37
C THR A 155 -5.51 -3.01 29.16
N THR A 156 -6.37 -3.06 30.19
CA THR A 156 -7.61 -3.82 30.15
C THR A 156 -8.60 -3.26 29.13
N GLU A 157 -8.79 -1.93 29.08
CA GLU A 157 -9.67 -1.29 28.09
C GLU A 157 -9.15 -1.45 26.66
N PHE A 158 -7.83 -1.44 26.48
CA PHE A 158 -7.20 -1.66 25.19
C PHE A 158 -7.50 -3.07 24.67
N TYR A 159 -7.28 -4.09 25.48
CA TYR A 159 -7.61 -5.47 25.10
C TYR A 159 -9.11 -5.68 24.90
N GLN A 160 -9.97 -5.09 25.71
CA GLN A 160 -11.43 -5.15 25.50
C GLN A 160 -11.84 -4.54 24.17
N SER A 161 -11.20 -3.44 23.74
CA SER A 161 -11.45 -2.85 22.43
C SER A 161 -11.06 -3.79 21.27
N ILE A 162 -9.97 -4.54 21.43
CA ILE A 162 -9.53 -5.53 20.42
C ILE A 162 -10.51 -6.72 20.37
N PHE A 163 -10.93 -7.24 21.52
CA PHE A 163 -11.82 -8.41 21.58
C PHE A 163 -13.28 -8.11 21.19
N GLN A 164 -13.70 -6.85 21.18
CA GLN A 164 -14.99 -6.45 20.61
C GLN A 164 -15.03 -6.47 19.08
N LEU A 165 -13.86 -6.63 18.43
CA LEU A 165 -13.74 -6.81 16.99
C LEU A 165 -14.00 -8.24 16.51
N SER A 166 -14.07 -9.20 17.41
CA SER A 166 -14.36 -10.61 17.14
C SER A 166 -15.83 -10.94 17.36
#